data_680469338d6c8800c4236b836ea46d7d
#
_entry.id   680469338d6c8800c4236b836ea46d7d
#
_cell.length_a   1.000
_cell.length_b   1.000
_cell.length_c   1.000
_cell.angle_alpha   90.00
_cell.angle_beta   90.00
_cell.angle_gamma   90.00
#
_symmetry.space_group_name_H-M   'P 1'
#
loop_
_entity.id
_entity.type
_entity.pdbx_description
1 polymer ?
#
loop_
_entity_poly.entity_id
_entity_poly.type
_entity_poly.pdbx_seq_one_letter_code
_entity_poly.pdbx_strand_id
1 'polypeptide(L)'
;MANIAVVVPCYNVKAQIGSVLEAMPPCVARIFVVHDCCPEKTGEFVRAKLKDSRIRILTHEKNQGVGGAVMTGYKAAIAEGMDILVKIDGDGQMDPSLIENFVRPLEDGSADYAKGNRFWNAENLREMPRIRLFGNAVLSFINKISSGYWNIMDPTNGYTAITAEVVRELPFEKISRRYFFETDILFRLSTMRAVVQDIPMRAKYADEKSGLNIKKILFEFLGKHAVNAFKRIIYNYYIRDFSVASVELLLSVPLLAFGIGFGVSEWIETLRTGIVASSGTVMLAALPVFMGLELLLSFINYDIASVPKTSISRFLRHRQ
;
A
#
# COMPACT_ATOMS: atom_id res chain seq x y z
N MET A 1 -28.39 -0.95 -2.82
CA MET A 1 -27.34 -0.48 -1.92
C MET A 1 -26.48 -1.65 -1.56
N ALA A 2 -25.18 -1.50 -1.57
CA ALA A 2 -24.24 -2.56 -1.20
C ALA A 2 -24.32 -2.84 0.31
N ASN A 3 -24.12 -4.10 0.72
CA ASN A 3 -23.99 -4.50 2.11
C ASN A 3 -22.57 -4.16 2.59
N ILE A 4 -22.44 -3.13 3.43
CA ILE A 4 -21.15 -2.64 3.90
C ILE A 4 -20.79 -3.31 5.22
N ALA A 5 -19.58 -3.89 5.29
CA ALA A 5 -18.98 -4.36 6.53
C ALA A 5 -17.80 -3.48 6.93
N VAL A 6 -17.65 -3.24 8.23
CA VAL A 6 -16.45 -2.62 8.80
C VAL A 6 -15.64 -3.68 9.56
N VAL A 7 -14.35 -3.73 9.33
CA VAL A 7 -13.39 -4.58 10.05
C VAL A 7 -12.53 -3.70 10.94
N VAL A 8 -12.57 -3.95 12.24
CA VAL A 8 -11.82 -3.20 13.25
C VAL A 8 -10.82 -4.13 13.94
N PRO A 9 -9.54 -4.10 13.54
CA PRO A 9 -8.48 -4.81 14.26
C PRO A 9 -8.26 -4.19 15.62
N CYS A 10 -8.23 -5.00 16.68
CA CYS A 10 -8.17 -4.55 18.07
C CYS A 10 -7.00 -5.15 18.82
N TYR A 11 -6.02 -4.30 19.17
CA TYR A 11 -4.90 -4.62 20.03
C TYR A 11 -4.50 -3.38 20.84
N ASN A 12 -4.66 -3.42 22.18
CA ASN A 12 -4.37 -2.28 23.09
C ASN A 12 -5.15 -0.99 22.77
N VAL A 13 -6.43 -1.11 22.44
CA VAL A 13 -7.31 0.02 22.06
C VAL A 13 -8.56 0.12 22.92
N LYS A 14 -8.53 -0.46 24.13
CA LYS A 14 -9.70 -0.54 25.03
C LYS A 14 -10.28 0.82 25.39
N ALA A 15 -9.45 1.84 25.51
CA ALA A 15 -9.89 3.17 25.88
C ALA A 15 -10.68 3.87 24.75
N GLN A 16 -10.34 3.62 23.49
CA GLN A 16 -10.86 4.33 22.33
C GLN A 16 -11.95 3.55 21.58
N ILE A 17 -11.90 2.21 21.61
CA ILE A 17 -12.76 1.36 20.80
C ILE A 17 -14.27 1.62 20.99
N GLY A 18 -14.70 1.97 22.19
CA GLY A 18 -16.10 2.27 22.49
C GLY A 18 -16.63 3.40 21.61
N SER A 19 -15.95 4.55 21.63
CA SER A 19 -16.31 5.73 20.82
C SER A 19 -16.23 5.49 19.32
N VAL A 20 -15.28 4.66 18.87
CA VAL A 20 -15.17 4.29 17.45
C VAL A 20 -16.40 3.48 17.00
N LEU A 21 -16.81 2.50 17.79
CA LEU A 21 -17.96 1.65 17.45
C LEU A 21 -19.30 2.38 17.56
N GLU A 22 -19.46 3.26 18.54
CA GLU A 22 -20.67 4.09 18.71
C GLU A 22 -20.83 5.11 17.56
N ALA A 23 -19.73 5.59 16.98
CA ALA A 23 -19.73 6.53 15.86
C ALA A 23 -19.98 5.87 14.48
N MET A 24 -20.16 4.55 14.40
CA MET A 24 -20.37 3.86 13.13
C MET A 24 -21.71 4.26 12.48
N PRO A 25 -21.70 4.75 11.24
CA PRO A 25 -22.90 5.25 10.57
C PRO A 25 -23.92 4.14 10.28
N PRO A 26 -25.20 4.50 10.08
CA PRO A 26 -26.27 3.53 9.84
C PRO A 26 -26.11 2.73 8.53
N CYS A 27 -25.36 3.22 7.55
CA CYS A 27 -25.10 2.50 6.31
C CYS A 27 -24.28 1.23 6.49
N VAL A 28 -23.60 1.06 7.65
CA VAL A 28 -22.83 -0.14 7.98
C VAL A 28 -23.76 -1.26 8.43
N ALA A 29 -23.79 -2.35 7.67
CA ALA A 29 -24.62 -3.52 7.95
C ALA A 29 -24.01 -4.47 9.00
N ARG A 30 -22.67 -4.60 9.05
CA ARG A 30 -21.92 -5.46 9.98
C ARG A 30 -20.62 -4.81 10.44
N ILE A 31 -20.21 -5.08 11.67
CA ILE A 31 -18.98 -4.59 12.28
C ILE A 31 -18.22 -5.80 12.85
N PHE A 32 -17.12 -6.17 12.22
CA PHE A 32 -16.25 -7.27 12.66
C PHE A 32 -15.14 -6.72 13.53
N VAL A 33 -15.27 -6.89 14.84
CA VAL A 33 -14.23 -6.54 15.81
C VAL A 33 -13.30 -7.73 15.97
N VAL A 34 -12.06 -7.63 15.49
CA VAL A 34 -11.10 -8.73 15.56
C VAL A 34 -10.14 -8.51 16.72
N HIS A 35 -10.37 -9.26 17.79
CA HIS A 35 -9.55 -9.27 19.00
C HIS A 35 -8.28 -10.10 18.76
N ASP A 36 -7.14 -9.46 18.54
CA ASP A 36 -5.89 -10.10 18.18
C ASP A 36 -5.04 -10.48 19.40
N CYS A 37 -5.60 -11.34 20.27
CA CYS A 37 -4.96 -11.81 21.52
C CYS A 37 -4.45 -10.64 22.39
N CYS A 38 -5.29 -9.62 22.58
CA CYS A 38 -4.95 -8.39 23.28
C CYS A 38 -4.90 -8.59 24.79
N PRO A 39 -3.81 -8.18 25.50
CA PRO A 39 -3.70 -8.30 26.95
C PRO A 39 -4.78 -7.48 27.72
N GLU A 40 -5.27 -6.38 27.13
CA GLU A 40 -6.33 -5.55 27.73
C GLU A 40 -7.73 -6.16 27.62
N LYS A 41 -7.88 -7.35 27.00
CA LYS A 41 -9.16 -8.04 26.82
C LYS A 41 -10.24 -7.16 26.15
N THR A 42 -9.82 -6.37 25.15
CA THR A 42 -10.69 -5.43 24.43
C THR A 42 -11.97 -6.10 23.89
N GLY A 43 -11.89 -7.34 23.40
CA GLY A 43 -13.06 -8.09 22.91
C GLY A 43 -14.10 -8.38 23.99
N GLU A 44 -13.66 -8.71 25.22
CA GLU A 44 -14.57 -8.92 26.37
C GLU A 44 -15.25 -7.61 26.76
N PHE A 45 -14.48 -6.49 26.77
CA PHE A 45 -15.01 -5.16 27.04
C PHE A 45 -16.12 -4.78 26.04
N VAL A 46 -15.88 -4.96 24.73
CA VAL A 46 -16.88 -4.68 23.68
C VAL A 46 -18.13 -5.52 23.89
N ARG A 47 -17.99 -6.83 24.16
CA ARG A 47 -19.12 -7.73 24.40
C ARG A 47 -19.97 -7.32 25.61
N ALA A 48 -19.32 -6.82 26.66
CA ALA A 48 -20.01 -6.47 27.91
C ALA A 48 -20.70 -5.08 27.82
N LYS A 49 -20.13 -4.14 27.09
CA LYS A 49 -20.61 -2.74 27.13
C LYS A 49 -21.45 -2.32 25.93
N LEU A 50 -21.21 -2.90 24.73
CA LEU A 50 -21.86 -2.46 23.50
C LEU A 50 -22.94 -3.45 23.06
N LYS A 51 -24.19 -2.97 22.97
CA LYS A 51 -25.36 -3.78 22.59
C LYS A 51 -25.79 -3.56 21.13
N ASP A 52 -24.87 -3.20 20.25
CA ASP A 52 -25.17 -3.05 18.83
C ASP A 52 -25.22 -4.43 18.16
N SER A 53 -26.39 -4.76 17.59
CA SER A 53 -26.63 -6.06 16.93
C SER A 53 -25.80 -6.29 15.67
N ARG A 54 -25.20 -5.22 15.12
CA ARG A 54 -24.31 -5.28 13.97
C ARG A 54 -22.93 -5.86 14.32
N ILE A 55 -22.53 -5.83 15.61
CA ILE A 55 -21.19 -6.21 16.06
C ILE A 55 -21.05 -7.74 16.08
N ARG A 56 -19.96 -8.22 15.48
CA ARG A 56 -19.44 -9.58 15.52
C ARG A 56 -18.03 -9.57 16.06
N ILE A 57 -17.77 -10.31 17.14
CA ILE A 57 -16.43 -10.39 17.76
C ILE A 57 -15.75 -11.67 17.33
N LEU A 58 -14.61 -11.53 16.66
CA LEU A 58 -13.70 -12.61 16.29
C LEU A 58 -12.48 -12.56 17.21
N THR A 59 -12.03 -13.71 17.69
CA THR A 59 -10.92 -13.78 18.67
C THR A 59 -9.82 -14.69 18.15
N HIS A 60 -8.58 -14.19 18.15
CA HIS A 60 -7.39 -14.97 17.87
C HIS A 60 -6.80 -15.55 19.15
N GLU A 61 -6.38 -16.80 19.12
CA GLU A 61 -5.64 -17.45 20.21
C GLU A 61 -4.22 -16.92 20.38
N LYS A 62 -3.62 -16.42 19.27
CA LYS A 62 -2.27 -15.84 19.23
C LYS A 62 -2.31 -14.56 18.41
N ASN A 63 -1.48 -13.57 18.80
CA ASN A 63 -1.35 -12.32 18.06
C ASN A 63 -0.81 -12.58 16.64
N GLN A 64 -1.60 -12.24 15.64
CA GLN A 64 -1.28 -12.38 14.22
C GLN A 64 -0.85 -11.06 13.56
N GLY A 65 -0.97 -9.95 14.27
CA GLY A 65 -0.72 -8.59 13.79
C GLY A 65 -1.90 -8.00 13.02
N VAL A 66 -1.82 -6.69 12.73
CA VAL A 66 -2.90 -5.93 12.11
C VAL A 66 -3.40 -6.56 10.81
N GLY A 67 -2.49 -6.95 9.91
CA GLY A 67 -2.86 -7.61 8.65
C GLY A 67 -3.54 -8.96 8.87
N GLY A 68 -3.07 -9.76 9.85
CA GLY A 68 -3.71 -11.01 10.21
C GLY A 68 -5.15 -10.81 10.71
N ALA A 69 -5.36 -9.80 11.55
CA ALA A 69 -6.69 -9.44 12.04
C ALA A 69 -7.61 -8.96 10.91
N VAL A 70 -7.12 -8.10 10.02
CA VAL A 70 -7.89 -7.60 8.87
C VAL A 70 -8.29 -8.75 7.95
N MET A 71 -7.37 -9.65 7.61
CA MET A 71 -7.66 -10.79 6.74
C MET A 71 -8.70 -11.74 7.36
N THR A 72 -8.69 -11.94 8.68
CA THR A 72 -9.70 -12.71 9.39
C THR A 72 -11.07 -12.04 9.30
N GLY A 73 -11.14 -10.73 9.53
CA GLY A 73 -12.36 -9.95 9.38
C GLY A 73 -12.90 -9.97 7.95
N TYR A 74 -12.03 -9.84 6.94
CA TYR A 74 -12.42 -9.92 5.52
C TYR A 74 -13.04 -11.29 5.17
N LYS A 75 -12.42 -12.39 5.62
CA LYS A 75 -12.97 -13.74 5.41
C LYS A 75 -14.36 -13.90 6.04
N ALA A 76 -14.55 -13.41 7.26
CA ALA A 76 -15.83 -13.46 7.94
C ALA A 76 -16.89 -12.60 7.23
N ALA A 77 -16.54 -11.40 6.79
CA ALA A 77 -17.43 -10.52 6.06
C ALA A 77 -17.89 -11.14 4.72
N ILE A 78 -16.97 -11.76 3.97
CA ILE A 78 -17.31 -12.49 2.74
C ILE A 78 -18.26 -13.66 3.02
N ALA A 79 -18.01 -14.41 4.10
CA ALA A 79 -18.86 -15.53 4.48
C ALA A 79 -20.30 -15.09 4.88
N GLU A 80 -20.48 -13.86 5.38
CA GLU A 80 -21.79 -13.25 5.65
C GLU A 80 -22.37 -12.50 4.42
N GLY A 81 -21.77 -12.59 3.24
CA GLY A 81 -22.30 -12.01 2.00
C GLY A 81 -22.20 -10.49 1.92
N MET A 82 -21.17 -9.89 2.53
CA MET A 82 -20.93 -8.46 2.43
C MET A 82 -20.27 -8.10 1.09
N ASP A 83 -20.67 -6.94 0.52
CA ASP A 83 -20.25 -6.50 -0.81
C ASP A 83 -19.02 -5.58 -0.76
N ILE A 84 -18.93 -4.72 0.27
CA ILE A 84 -17.83 -3.78 0.47
C ILE A 84 -17.31 -3.90 1.88
N LEU A 85 -16.00 -4.01 2.02
CA LEU A 85 -15.31 -4.19 3.29
C LEU A 85 -14.44 -2.96 3.59
N VAL A 86 -14.73 -2.30 4.70
CA VAL A 86 -14.00 -1.11 5.16
C VAL A 86 -13.12 -1.49 6.34
N LYS A 87 -11.84 -1.10 6.33
CA LYS A 87 -10.94 -1.23 7.48
C LYS A 87 -10.85 0.11 8.21
N ILE A 88 -11.11 0.10 9.50
CA ILE A 88 -10.91 1.23 10.43
C ILE A 88 -10.13 0.72 11.64
N ASP A 89 -9.08 1.44 12.04
CA ASP A 89 -8.33 1.10 13.25
C ASP A 89 -9.11 1.50 14.52
N GLY A 90 -8.98 0.70 15.57
CA GLY A 90 -9.74 0.90 16.82
C GLY A 90 -9.20 1.99 17.75
N ASP A 91 -8.17 2.74 17.32
CA ASP A 91 -7.46 3.78 18.11
C ASP A 91 -8.12 5.17 18.08
N GLY A 92 -9.20 5.33 17.31
CA GLY A 92 -9.95 6.59 17.19
C GLY A 92 -9.29 7.66 16.30
N GLN A 93 -8.20 7.34 15.60
CA GLN A 93 -7.55 8.28 14.69
C GLN A 93 -8.30 8.44 13.36
N MET A 94 -9.15 7.48 13.00
CA MET A 94 -9.95 7.46 11.78
C MET A 94 -11.38 7.86 12.08
N ASP A 95 -11.95 8.76 11.27
CA ASP A 95 -13.30 9.25 11.44
C ASP A 95 -14.32 8.33 10.75
N PRO A 96 -15.19 7.61 11.49
CA PRO A 96 -16.17 6.72 10.88
C PRO A 96 -17.18 7.43 9.96
N SER A 97 -17.40 8.74 10.12
CA SER A 97 -18.30 9.51 9.27
C SER A 97 -17.85 9.57 7.80
N LEU A 98 -16.57 9.30 7.54
CA LEU A 98 -16.01 9.26 6.19
C LEU A 98 -16.27 7.95 5.43
N ILE A 99 -16.87 6.92 6.07
CA ILE A 99 -17.11 5.60 5.44
C ILE A 99 -17.78 5.76 4.09
N GLU A 100 -18.81 6.60 3.96
CA GLU A 100 -19.53 6.81 2.71
C GLU A 100 -18.62 7.32 1.59
N ASN A 101 -17.63 8.19 1.91
CA ASN A 101 -16.66 8.69 0.93
C ASN A 101 -15.74 7.58 0.40
N PHE A 102 -15.40 6.60 1.26
CA PHE A 102 -14.59 5.44 0.87
C PHE A 102 -15.40 4.42 0.06
N VAL A 103 -16.67 4.27 0.38
CA VAL A 103 -17.56 3.28 -0.25
C VAL A 103 -18.04 3.74 -1.63
N ARG A 104 -18.33 5.01 -1.79
CA ARG A 104 -18.91 5.58 -3.02
C ARG A 104 -18.17 5.20 -4.31
N PRO A 105 -16.84 5.33 -4.44
CA PRO A 105 -16.13 4.94 -5.67
C PRO A 105 -16.15 3.43 -5.94
N LEU A 106 -16.41 2.61 -4.92
CA LEU A 106 -16.55 1.17 -5.07
C LEU A 106 -17.97 0.79 -5.51
N GLU A 107 -19.00 1.48 -5.00
CA GLU A 107 -20.40 1.28 -5.40
C GLU A 107 -20.65 1.70 -6.85
N ASP A 108 -20.12 2.85 -7.28
CA ASP A 108 -20.26 3.32 -8.67
C ASP A 108 -19.32 2.57 -9.64
N GLY A 109 -18.40 1.75 -9.11
CA GLY A 109 -17.48 0.92 -9.87
C GLY A 109 -16.37 1.72 -10.54
N SER A 110 -16.03 2.91 -10.06
CA SER A 110 -14.87 3.69 -10.51
C SER A 110 -13.56 3.20 -9.89
N ALA A 111 -13.64 2.54 -8.72
CA ALA A 111 -12.49 1.94 -8.05
C ALA A 111 -12.81 0.54 -7.50
N ASP A 112 -11.76 -0.23 -7.24
CA ASP A 112 -11.79 -1.55 -6.58
C ASP A 112 -11.34 -1.45 -5.13
N TYR A 113 -10.52 -0.45 -4.84
CA TYR A 113 -9.93 -0.17 -3.54
C TYR A 113 -9.85 1.34 -3.31
N ALA A 114 -10.33 1.79 -2.18
CA ALA A 114 -10.23 3.17 -1.72
C ALA A 114 -9.26 3.25 -0.53
N LYS A 115 -8.41 4.27 -0.51
CA LYS A 115 -7.38 4.43 0.50
C LYS A 115 -7.33 5.87 1.00
N GLY A 116 -7.25 6.05 2.32
CA GLY A 116 -7.17 7.37 2.93
C GLY A 116 -5.85 8.08 2.59
N ASN A 117 -5.94 9.37 2.30
CA ASN A 117 -4.80 10.24 2.03
C ASN A 117 -4.81 11.46 2.97
N ARG A 118 -3.86 11.47 3.93
CA ARG A 118 -3.68 12.54 4.90
C ARG A 118 -2.91 13.75 4.33
N PHE A 119 -2.27 13.57 3.17
CA PHE A 119 -1.43 14.57 2.52
C PHE A 119 -2.18 15.40 1.47
N TRP A 120 -3.48 15.19 1.31
CA TRP A 120 -4.28 15.86 0.30
C TRP A 120 -4.33 17.38 0.49
N ASN A 121 -4.39 17.86 1.74
CA ASN A 121 -4.49 19.28 2.05
C ASN A 121 -3.19 19.81 2.64
N ALA A 122 -2.67 20.92 2.08
CA ALA A 122 -1.46 21.58 2.53
C ALA A 122 -1.56 22.08 4.00
N GLU A 123 -2.76 22.39 4.50
CA GLU A 123 -2.97 22.78 5.89
C GLU A 123 -2.64 21.65 6.87
N ASN A 124 -3.03 20.42 6.54
CA ASN A 124 -2.71 19.24 7.35
C ASN A 124 -1.19 18.97 7.41
N LEU A 125 -0.43 19.42 6.41
CA LEU A 125 1.02 19.25 6.36
C LEU A 125 1.77 20.22 7.27
N ARG A 126 1.18 21.40 7.58
CA ARG A 126 1.81 22.41 8.45
C ARG A 126 1.96 21.93 9.89
N GLU A 127 1.05 21.08 10.35
CA GLU A 127 1.06 20.51 11.70
C GLU A 127 2.02 19.32 11.84
N MET A 128 2.54 18.80 10.71
CA MET A 128 3.42 17.62 10.71
C MET A 128 4.90 18.02 10.90
N PRO A 129 5.66 17.37 11.79
CA PRO A 129 7.10 17.57 11.90
C PRO A 129 7.81 17.32 10.55
N ARG A 130 8.73 18.21 10.16
CA ARG A 130 9.42 18.15 8.84
C ARG A 130 10.11 16.82 8.58
N ILE A 131 10.72 16.22 9.60
CA ILE A 131 11.39 14.90 9.49
C ILE A 131 10.40 13.79 9.14
N ARG A 132 9.18 13.85 9.69
CA ARG A 132 8.10 12.89 9.40
C ARG A 132 7.57 13.10 7.99
N LEU A 133 7.43 14.35 7.55
CA LEU A 133 7.01 14.69 6.19
C LEU A 133 8.01 14.13 5.17
N PHE A 134 9.32 14.35 5.37
CA PHE A 134 10.36 13.82 4.50
C PHE A 134 10.37 12.29 4.49
N GLY A 135 10.30 11.64 5.66
CA GLY A 135 10.26 10.18 5.77
C GLY A 135 9.05 9.58 5.04
N ASN A 136 7.88 10.21 5.16
CA ASN A 136 6.67 9.78 4.44
C ASN A 136 6.80 9.98 2.92
N ALA A 137 7.42 11.07 2.46
CA ALA A 137 7.65 11.31 1.04
C ALA A 137 8.57 10.24 0.43
N VAL A 138 9.68 9.90 1.11
CA VAL A 138 10.58 8.82 0.70
C VAL A 138 9.86 7.48 0.67
N LEU A 139 9.12 7.15 1.73
CA LEU A 139 8.36 5.90 1.80
C LEU A 139 7.27 5.81 0.73
N SER A 140 6.58 6.94 0.45
CA SER A 140 5.63 7.03 -0.65
C SER A 140 6.28 6.74 -2.00
N PHE A 141 7.45 7.33 -2.26
CA PHE A 141 8.19 7.11 -3.50
C PHE A 141 8.63 5.65 -3.66
N ILE A 142 9.20 5.05 -2.61
CA ILE A 142 9.60 3.64 -2.60
C ILE A 142 8.38 2.73 -2.84
N ASN A 143 7.23 3.08 -2.24
CA ASN A 143 6.00 2.32 -2.46
C ASN A 143 5.50 2.45 -3.90
N LYS A 144 5.59 3.63 -4.53
CA LYS A 144 5.23 3.80 -5.95
C LYS A 144 6.02 2.87 -6.85
N ILE A 145 7.33 2.76 -6.62
CA ILE A 145 8.20 1.83 -7.37
C ILE A 145 7.79 0.37 -7.08
N SER A 146 7.53 0.00 -5.84
CA SER A 146 7.26 -1.39 -5.47
C SER A 146 5.84 -1.86 -5.78
N SER A 147 4.86 -0.97 -5.76
CA SER A 147 3.46 -1.29 -6.05
C SER A 147 3.03 -0.93 -7.47
N GLY A 148 3.65 0.08 -8.12
CA GLY A 148 3.23 0.62 -9.41
C GLY A 148 2.04 1.58 -9.33
N TYR A 149 1.54 1.90 -8.14
CA TYR A 149 0.50 2.92 -7.96
C TYR A 149 1.13 4.30 -7.78
N TRP A 150 1.49 4.93 -8.88
CA TRP A 150 2.11 6.26 -8.89
C TRP A 150 1.18 7.38 -8.43
N ASN A 151 -0.12 7.15 -8.49
CA ASN A 151 -1.17 8.07 -8.04
C ASN A 151 -1.42 8.04 -6.52
N ILE A 152 -0.90 7.06 -5.76
CA ILE A 152 -1.15 6.93 -4.33
C ILE A 152 -0.08 7.67 -3.53
N MET A 153 -0.53 8.58 -2.63
CA MET A 153 0.37 9.42 -1.84
C MET A 153 0.63 8.90 -0.43
N ASP A 154 -0.35 8.25 0.21
CA ASP A 154 -0.27 7.77 1.59
C ASP A 154 -0.37 6.24 1.68
N PRO A 155 0.72 5.51 1.33
CA PRO A 155 0.68 4.05 1.24
C PRO A 155 0.51 3.36 2.60
N THR A 156 0.82 4.03 3.70
CA THR A 156 0.77 3.48 5.06
C THR A 156 -0.51 3.78 5.82
N ASN A 157 -1.41 4.55 5.22
CA ASN A 157 -2.70 4.82 5.84
C ASN A 157 -3.52 3.54 5.96
N GLY A 158 -4.03 3.28 7.16
CA GLY A 158 -4.81 2.09 7.46
C GLY A 158 -6.29 2.22 7.12
N TYR A 159 -6.83 3.42 6.87
CA TYR A 159 -8.22 3.60 6.49
C TYR A 159 -8.40 3.23 5.02
N THR A 160 -9.11 2.14 4.77
CA THR A 160 -9.26 1.58 3.43
C THR A 160 -10.62 0.95 3.23
N ALA A 161 -11.08 0.89 1.98
CA ALA A 161 -12.24 0.10 1.59
C ALA A 161 -11.89 -0.75 0.35
N ILE A 162 -12.49 -1.92 0.25
CA ILE A 162 -12.23 -2.89 -0.83
C ILE A 162 -13.52 -3.62 -1.20
N THR A 163 -13.70 -3.95 -2.48
CA THR A 163 -14.83 -4.76 -2.93
C THR A 163 -14.64 -6.24 -2.58
N ALA A 164 -15.70 -6.94 -2.24
CA ALA A 164 -15.66 -8.35 -1.90
C ALA A 164 -15.14 -9.22 -3.05
N GLU A 165 -15.45 -8.85 -4.29
CA GLU A 165 -14.97 -9.53 -5.49
C GLU A 165 -13.44 -9.57 -5.53
N VAL A 166 -12.81 -8.41 -5.30
CA VAL A 166 -11.34 -8.33 -5.29
C VAL A 166 -10.75 -9.06 -4.08
N VAL A 167 -11.39 -9.00 -2.92
CA VAL A 167 -10.91 -9.71 -1.71
C VAL A 167 -10.88 -11.22 -1.93
N ARG A 168 -11.86 -11.80 -2.65
CA ARG A 168 -11.88 -13.24 -2.96
C ARG A 168 -10.69 -13.71 -3.80
N GLU A 169 -10.14 -12.82 -4.63
CA GLU A 169 -8.98 -13.09 -5.49
C GLU A 169 -7.63 -12.85 -4.78
N LEU A 170 -7.63 -12.26 -3.57
CA LEU A 170 -6.40 -11.97 -2.85
C LEU A 170 -5.75 -13.24 -2.26
N PRO A 171 -4.45 -13.48 -2.52
CA PRO A 171 -3.72 -14.62 -1.94
C PRO A 171 -3.33 -14.32 -0.48
N PHE A 172 -4.25 -14.46 0.47
CA PHE A 172 -4.06 -14.11 1.87
C PHE A 172 -2.85 -14.77 2.53
N GLU A 173 -2.50 -15.99 2.12
CA GLU A 173 -1.34 -16.72 2.63
C GLU A 173 0.00 -16.06 2.27
N LYS A 174 0.01 -15.21 1.23
CA LYS A 174 1.20 -14.50 0.74
C LYS A 174 1.26 -13.04 1.17
N ILE A 175 0.24 -12.56 1.89
CA ILE A 175 0.17 -11.17 2.35
C ILE A 175 0.82 -11.04 3.74
N SER A 176 1.57 -9.97 3.94
CA SER A 176 2.22 -9.66 5.21
C SER A 176 1.18 -9.46 6.32
N ARG A 177 1.39 -10.10 7.48
CA ARG A 177 0.42 -10.07 8.60
C ARG A 177 0.61 -8.90 9.56
N ARG A 178 1.76 -8.22 9.52
CA ARG A 178 2.13 -7.11 10.42
C ARG A 178 2.13 -5.77 9.69
N TYR A 179 2.89 -4.79 10.16
CA TYR A 179 2.94 -3.40 9.68
C TYR A 179 3.19 -3.21 8.17
N PHE A 180 3.71 -4.19 7.47
CA PHE A 180 3.89 -4.13 6.02
C PHE A 180 2.61 -4.47 5.24
N PHE A 181 1.52 -4.80 5.91
CA PHE A 181 0.26 -5.23 5.32
C PHE A 181 -0.29 -4.23 4.30
N GLU A 182 -0.40 -2.95 4.67
CA GLU A 182 -0.98 -1.90 3.83
C GLU A 182 -0.20 -1.71 2.52
N THR A 183 1.10 -1.85 2.59
CA THR A 183 1.99 -1.76 1.42
C THR A 183 1.92 -3.03 0.56
N ASP A 184 1.92 -4.20 1.21
CA ASP A 184 1.90 -5.48 0.51
C ASP A 184 0.57 -5.72 -0.23
N ILE A 185 -0.55 -5.27 0.35
CA ILE A 185 -1.85 -5.36 -0.32
C ILE A 185 -1.87 -4.51 -1.60
N LEU A 186 -1.25 -3.31 -1.61
CA LEU A 186 -1.12 -2.50 -2.82
C LEU A 186 -0.34 -3.23 -3.91
N PHE A 187 0.77 -3.89 -3.56
CA PHE A 187 1.51 -4.72 -4.51
C PHE A 187 0.63 -5.84 -5.11
N ARG A 188 -0.17 -6.53 -4.28
CA ARG A 188 -1.09 -7.58 -4.77
C ARG A 188 -2.17 -7.01 -5.69
N LEU A 189 -2.78 -5.91 -5.30
CA LEU A 189 -3.77 -5.20 -6.12
C LEU A 189 -3.19 -4.79 -7.48
N SER A 190 -1.94 -4.34 -7.53
CA SER A 190 -1.24 -4.00 -8.77
C SER A 190 -1.06 -5.20 -9.69
N THR A 191 -0.71 -6.37 -9.15
CA THR A 191 -0.59 -7.60 -9.97
C THR A 191 -1.92 -8.03 -10.57
N MET A 192 -3.04 -7.70 -9.92
CA MET A 192 -4.41 -7.92 -10.41
C MET A 192 -4.90 -6.81 -11.32
N ARG A 193 -4.20 -5.67 -11.42
CA ARG A 193 -4.61 -4.44 -12.11
C ARG A 193 -5.90 -3.81 -11.53
N ALA A 194 -6.10 -3.94 -10.23
CA ALA A 194 -7.20 -3.28 -9.54
C ALA A 194 -7.03 -1.74 -9.56
N VAL A 195 -8.13 -1.01 -9.66
CA VAL A 195 -8.10 0.46 -9.56
C VAL A 195 -8.08 0.88 -8.10
N VAL A 196 -7.06 1.65 -7.73
CA VAL A 196 -6.90 2.22 -6.37
C VAL A 196 -7.11 3.73 -6.43
N GLN A 197 -7.98 4.25 -5.55
CA GLN A 197 -8.30 5.66 -5.44
C GLN A 197 -7.93 6.21 -4.07
N ASP A 198 -7.25 7.37 -4.03
CA ASP A 198 -7.00 8.13 -2.81
C ASP A 198 -8.26 8.89 -2.37
N ILE A 199 -8.60 8.81 -1.09
CA ILE A 199 -9.72 9.53 -0.47
C ILE A 199 -9.15 10.58 0.49
N PRO A 200 -9.44 11.87 0.28
CA PRO A 200 -9.00 12.93 1.19
C PRO A 200 -9.51 12.72 2.62
N MET A 201 -8.62 12.81 3.59
CA MET A 201 -8.99 12.77 5.00
C MET A 201 -8.11 13.69 5.85
N ARG A 202 -8.64 14.15 7.00
CA ARG A 202 -7.83 14.86 7.98
C ARG A 202 -7.05 13.87 8.85
N ALA A 203 -5.81 14.20 9.15
CA ALA A 203 -5.02 13.46 10.11
C ALA A 203 -5.45 13.84 11.53
N LYS A 204 -5.87 12.87 12.35
CA LYS A 204 -5.98 13.06 13.80
C LYS A 204 -4.70 12.48 14.42
N TYR A 205 -3.84 13.31 14.95
CA TYR A 205 -2.64 12.86 15.67
C TYR A 205 -3.00 12.73 17.14
N ALA A 206 -2.98 11.52 17.68
CA ALA A 206 -2.99 11.28 19.12
C ALA A 206 -1.53 11.27 19.63
N ASP A 207 -1.33 11.63 20.90
CA ASP A 207 -0.02 11.66 21.57
C ASP A 207 0.56 10.24 21.85
N GLU A 208 0.30 9.28 20.98
CA GLU A 208 0.80 7.92 21.15
C GLU A 208 2.30 7.83 20.87
N LYS A 209 3.06 7.44 21.88
CA LYS A 209 4.48 7.09 21.74
C LYS A 209 4.58 5.77 21.01
N SER A 210 4.97 5.80 19.75
CA SER A 210 5.29 4.60 18.98
C SER A 210 6.49 3.87 19.61
N GLY A 211 6.25 2.70 20.19
CA GLY A 211 7.28 1.83 20.76
C GLY A 211 8.13 1.07 19.71
N LEU A 212 8.12 1.52 18.46
CA LEU A 212 8.74 0.83 17.34
C LEU A 212 10.24 1.14 17.22
N ASN A 213 11.06 0.11 17.06
CA ASN A 213 12.45 0.30 16.67
C ASN A 213 12.54 0.67 15.19
N ILE A 214 12.52 1.99 14.92
CA ILE A 214 12.43 2.57 13.58
C ILE A 214 13.52 2.04 12.64
N LYS A 215 14.76 1.90 13.11
CA LYS A 215 15.88 1.43 12.27
C LYS A 215 15.68 0.00 11.77
N LYS A 216 15.31 -0.92 12.65
CA LYS A 216 15.08 -2.34 12.28
C LYS A 216 13.93 -2.48 11.31
N ILE A 217 12.84 -1.75 11.54
CA ILE A 217 11.65 -1.77 10.67
C ILE A 217 11.98 -1.18 9.30
N LEU A 218 12.76 -0.11 9.23
CA LEU A 218 13.16 0.53 7.98
C LEU A 218 13.91 -0.45 7.06
N PHE A 219 14.92 -1.16 7.56
CA PHE A 219 15.67 -2.14 6.76
C PHE A 219 14.80 -3.32 6.32
N GLU A 220 13.93 -3.82 7.19
CA GLU A 220 12.98 -4.87 6.85
C GLU A 220 12.02 -4.41 5.73
N PHE A 221 11.51 -3.18 5.83
CA PHE A 221 10.61 -2.59 4.82
C PHE A 221 11.32 -2.40 3.49
N LEU A 222 12.54 -1.86 3.48
CA LEU A 222 13.32 -1.69 2.26
C LEU A 222 13.55 -3.02 1.54
N GLY A 223 13.92 -4.07 2.27
CA GLY A 223 14.07 -5.40 1.69
C GLY A 223 12.77 -5.95 1.09
N LYS A 224 11.64 -5.80 1.78
CA LYS A 224 10.33 -6.23 1.29
C LYS A 224 9.88 -5.41 0.06
N HIS A 225 10.12 -4.09 0.07
CA HIS A 225 9.85 -3.24 -1.08
C HIS A 225 10.70 -3.64 -2.29
N ALA A 226 12.00 -3.91 -2.10
CA ALA A 226 12.86 -4.36 -3.20
C ALA A 226 12.39 -5.69 -3.82
N VAL A 227 12.01 -6.65 -2.97
CA VAL A 227 11.44 -7.93 -3.42
C VAL A 227 10.12 -7.73 -4.17
N ASN A 228 9.22 -6.88 -3.66
CA ASN A 228 7.94 -6.60 -4.32
C ASN A 228 8.15 -5.86 -5.65
N ALA A 229 9.08 -4.88 -5.71
CA ALA A 229 9.44 -4.17 -6.94
C ALA A 229 9.95 -5.14 -8.00
N PHE A 230 10.90 -6.01 -7.64
CA PHE A 230 11.45 -7.01 -8.55
C PHE A 230 10.36 -7.96 -9.07
N LYS A 231 9.55 -8.54 -8.17
CA LYS A 231 8.44 -9.43 -8.55
C LYS A 231 7.43 -8.73 -9.46
N ARG A 232 7.08 -7.46 -9.15
CA ARG A 232 6.15 -6.67 -9.96
C ARG A 232 6.68 -6.44 -11.36
N ILE A 233 7.95 -5.99 -11.46
CA ILE A 233 8.58 -5.72 -12.76
C ILE A 233 8.61 -6.98 -13.60
N ILE A 234 9.12 -8.10 -13.07
CA ILE A 234 9.18 -9.37 -13.81
C ILE A 234 7.77 -9.82 -14.22
N TYR A 235 6.82 -9.79 -13.30
CA TYR A 235 5.47 -10.25 -13.60
C TYR A 235 4.77 -9.35 -14.62
N ASN A 236 4.77 -8.04 -14.43
CA ASN A 236 4.00 -7.12 -15.26
C ASN A 236 4.60 -6.91 -16.64
N TYR A 237 5.94 -6.91 -16.77
CA TYR A 237 6.64 -6.51 -18.01
C TYR A 237 7.27 -7.68 -18.78
N TYR A 238 7.42 -8.86 -18.16
CA TYR A 238 8.06 -9.99 -18.84
C TYR A 238 7.20 -11.27 -18.87
N ILE A 239 6.25 -11.44 -17.92
CA ILE A 239 5.41 -12.62 -17.87
C ILE A 239 4.02 -12.31 -18.43
N ARG A 240 3.36 -11.25 -17.93
CA ARG A 240 1.98 -10.93 -18.31
C ARG A 240 1.91 -10.16 -19.63
N ASP A 241 2.79 -9.20 -19.81
CA ASP A 241 2.85 -8.35 -21.00
C ASP A 241 4.31 -8.09 -21.38
N PHE A 242 4.63 -8.26 -22.66
CA PHE A 242 5.94 -7.94 -23.19
C PHE A 242 5.81 -6.82 -24.23
N SER A 243 6.19 -5.63 -23.82
CA SER A 243 6.02 -4.39 -24.60
C SER A 243 7.37 -3.71 -24.88
N VAL A 244 7.32 -2.58 -25.58
CA VAL A 244 8.51 -1.73 -25.80
C VAL A 244 9.18 -1.35 -24.47
N ALA A 245 8.40 -1.07 -23.43
CA ALA A 245 8.93 -0.77 -22.11
C ALA A 245 9.76 -1.93 -21.51
N SER A 246 9.42 -3.18 -21.83
CA SER A 246 10.21 -4.37 -21.42
C SER A 246 11.58 -4.36 -22.06
N VAL A 247 11.65 -4.01 -23.35
CA VAL A 247 12.92 -3.89 -24.09
C VAL A 247 13.74 -2.70 -23.59
N GLU A 248 13.11 -1.57 -23.34
CA GLU A 248 13.75 -0.38 -22.79
C GLU A 248 14.44 -0.67 -21.46
N LEU A 249 13.74 -1.32 -20.53
CA LEU A 249 14.33 -1.70 -19.23
C LEU A 249 15.45 -2.73 -19.39
N LEU A 250 15.27 -3.72 -20.28
CA LEU A 250 16.26 -4.77 -20.54
C LEU A 250 17.57 -4.20 -21.09
N LEU A 251 17.50 -3.20 -21.96
CA LEU A 251 18.66 -2.55 -22.57
C LEU A 251 19.27 -1.46 -21.66
N SER A 252 18.45 -0.74 -20.89
CA SER A 252 18.91 0.36 -20.05
C SER A 252 19.92 -0.10 -19.01
N VAL A 253 19.65 -1.22 -18.32
CA VAL A 253 20.50 -1.72 -17.22
C VAL A 253 21.91 -2.09 -17.69
N PRO A 254 22.12 -2.90 -18.76
CA PRO A 254 23.45 -3.20 -19.26
C PRO A 254 24.18 -1.97 -19.80
N LEU A 255 23.48 -1.05 -20.49
CA LEU A 255 24.09 0.17 -21.01
C LEU A 255 24.62 1.06 -19.87
N LEU A 256 23.82 1.28 -18.83
CA LEU A 256 24.23 2.02 -17.65
C LEU A 256 25.38 1.34 -16.92
N ALA A 257 25.30 0.03 -16.71
CA ALA A 257 26.34 -0.74 -16.05
C ALA A 257 27.68 -0.68 -16.82
N PHE A 258 27.63 -0.85 -18.14
CA PHE A 258 28.81 -0.76 -18.99
C PHE A 258 29.39 0.67 -18.99
N GLY A 259 28.57 1.68 -19.29
CA GLY A 259 29.05 3.06 -19.42
C GLY A 259 29.63 3.61 -18.11
N ILE A 260 28.97 3.35 -16.97
CA ILE A 260 29.45 3.75 -15.65
C ILE A 260 30.70 2.94 -15.28
N GLY A 261 30.67 1.63 -15.42
CA GLY A 261 31.79 0.75 -15.07
C GLY A 261 33.03 1.06 -15.90
N PHE A 262 32.89 1.17 -17.22
CA PHE A 262 33.98 1.54 -18.11
C PHE A 262 34.49 2.96 -17.81
N GLY A 263 33.60 3.95 -17.67
CA GLY A 263 33.99 5.32 -17.36
C GLY A 263 34.75 5.46 -16.03
N VAL A 264 34.32 4.75 -14.98
CA VAL A 264 35.03 4.74 -13.69
C VAL A 264 36.41 4.08 -13.83
N SER A 265 36.53 2.96 -14.58
CA SER A 265 37.81 2.29 -14.79
C SER A 265 38.81 3.16 -15.51
N GLU A 266 38.39 3.84 -16.59
CA GLU A 266 39.27 4.76 -17.34
C GLU A 266 39.64 6.01 -16.54
N TRP A 267 38.74 6.51 -15.69
CA TRP A 267 39.04 7.60 -14.77
C TRP A 267 40.11 7.22 -13.74
N ILE A 268 39.98 6.02 -13.14
CA ILE A 268 41.02 5.52 -12.22
C ILE A 268 42.35 5.33 -12.93
N GLU A 269 42.37 4.83 -14.18
CA GLU A 269 43.59 4.64 -14.97
C GLU A 269 44.26 6.00 -15.29
N THR A 270 43.48 7.02 -15.68
CA THR A 270 43.97 8.38 -15.90
C THR A 270 44.61 8.96 -14.61
N LEU A 271 44.03 8.72 -13.44
CA LEU A 271 44.58 9.16 -12.16
C LEU A 271 45.91 8.45 -11.80
N ARG A 272 46.06 7.19 -12.22
CA ARG A 272 47.27 6.38 -11.94
C ARG A 272 48.42 6.69 -12.88
N THR A 273 48.14 6.88 -14.16
CA THR A 273 49.15 7.02 -15.20
C THR A 273 49.47 8.47 -15.55
N GLY A 274 48.57 9.41 -15.22
CA GLY A 274 48.63 10.81 -15.67
C GLY A 274 48.34 11.00 -17.16
N ILE A 275 47.96 9.92 -17.87
CA ILE A 275 47.63 9.97 -19.30
C ILE A 275 46.16 10.31 -19.45
N VAL A 276 45.86 11.40 -20.19
CA VAL A 276 44.48 11.85 -20.42
C VAL A 276 43.77 10.89 -21.39
N ALA A 277 42.53 10.51 -21.03
CA ALA A 277 41.70 9.64 -21.86
C ALA A 277 41.41 10.30 -23.25
N SER A 278 41.40 9.48 -24.29
CA SER A 278 41.07 9.95 -25.65
C SER A 278 39.58 10.35 -25.75
N SER A 279 39.28 11.23 -26.74
CA SER A 279 37.86 11.59 -27.02
C SER A 279 37.00 10.37 -27.33
N GLY A 280 37.56 9.36 -28.01
CA GLY A 280 36.88 8.08 -28.27
C GLY A 280 36.54 7.31 -26.96
N THR A 281 37.50 7.26 -26.01
CA THR A 281 37.29 6.63 -24.70
C THR A 281 36.18 7.34 -23.93
N VAL A 282 36.21 8.68 -23.91
CA VAL A 282 35.16 9.47 -23.23
C VAL A 282 33.79 9.23 -23.87
N MET A 283 33.70 9.21 -25.21
CA MET A 283 32.45 8.94 -25.91
C MET A 283 31.94 7.51 -25.67
N LEU A 284 32.84 6.51 -25.63
CA LEU A 284 32.48 5.12 -25.36
C LEU A 284 31.94 4.92 -23.93
N ALA A 285 32.37 5.74 -22.99
CA ALA A 285 31.77 5.76 -21.63
C ALA A 285 30.45 6.52 -21.60
N ALA A 286 30.41 7.73 -22.20
CA ALA A 286 29.29 8.65 -22.03
C ALA A 286 28.04 8.24 -22.83
N LEU A 287 28.19 7.81 -24.09
CA LEU A 287 27.02 7.43 -24.92
C LEU A 287 26.16 6.32 -24.29
N PRO A 288 26.72 5.21 -23.80
CA PRO A 288 25.89 4.18 -23.13
C PRO A 288 25.20 4.70 -21.88
N VAL A 289 25.82 5.63 -21.13
CA VAL A 289 25.17 6.24 -19.97
C VAL A 289 23.97 7.08 -20.39
N PHE A 290 24.12 7.95 -21.40
CA PHE A 290 23.03 8.78 -21.89
C PHE A 290 21.89 7.93 -22.49
N MET A 291 22.21 6.98 -23.36
CA MET A 291 21.20 6.09 -23.95
C MET A 291 20.51 5.23 -22.88
N GLY A 292 21.28 4.67 -21.96
CA GLY A 292 20.73 3.88 -20.87
C GLY A 292 19.81 4.67 -19.94
N LEU A 293 20.18 5.93 -19.65
CA LEU A 293 19.35 6.84 -18.85
C LEU A 293 18.07 7.22 -19.59
N GLU A 294 18.13 7.52 -20.88
CA GLU A 294 16.97 7.83 -21.71
C GLU A 294 15.97 6.67 -21.72
N LEU A 295 16.46 5.46 -21.98
CA LEU A 295 15.62 4.23 -21.95
C LEU A 295 15.02 3.97 -20.58
N LEU A 296 15.77 4.21 -19.49
CA LEU A 296 15.26 4.06 -18.14
C LEU A 296 14.16 5.09 -17.83
N LEU A 297 14.34 6.35 -18.24
CA LEU A 297 13.33 7.39 -18.04
C LEU A 297 12.07 7.12 -18.88
N SER A 298 12.23 6.61 -20.11
CA SER A 298 11.11 6.18 -20.97
C SER A 298 10.32 5.07 -20.30
N PHE A 299 11.00 4.03 -19.79
CA PHE A 299 10.38 2.96 -19.01
C PHE A 299 9.61 3.48 -17.79
N ILE A 300 10.20 4.39 -17.01
CA ILE A 300 9.54 4.97 -15.83
C ILE A 300 8.29 5.76 -16.24
N ASN A 301 8.34 6.53 -17.32
CA ASN A 301 7.20 7.26 -17.84
C ASN A 301 6.07 6.30 -18.27
N TYR A 302 6.41 5.20 -18.91
CA TYR A 302 5.45 4.16 -19.25
C TYR A 302 4.84 3.53 -18.01
N ASP A 303 5.65 3.21 -16.98
CA ASP A 303 5.16 2.64 -15.71
C ASP A 303 4.18 3.59 -14.99
N ILE A 304 4.49 4.90 -14.98
CA ILE A 304 3.60 5.94 -14.44
C ILE A 304 2.26 5.99 -15.21
N ALA A 305 2.32 5.93 -16.53
CA ALA A 305 1.13 5.96 -17.38
C ALA A 305 0.28 4.67 -17.30
N SER A 306 0.91 3.56 -16.88
CA SER A 306 0.31 2.21 -16.81
C SER A 306 -0.57 1.96 -15.60
N VAL A 307 -0.77 2.95 -14.70
CA VAL A 307 -1.68 2.82 -13.55
C VAL A 307 -3.08 2.41 -14.04
N PRO A 308 -3.69 1.36 -13.44
CA PRO A 308 -5.00 0.86 -13.85
C PRO A 308 -6.09 1.95 -13.79
N LYS A 309 -6.93 2.01 -14.82
CA LYS A 309 -8.01 3.00 -14.95
C LYS A 309 -9.41 2.38 -15.03
N THR A 310 -9.48 1.06 -15.21
CA THR A 310 -10.75 0.33 -15.34
C THR A 310 -10.87 -0.66 -14.20
N SER A 311 -11.91 -0.54 -13.39
CA SER A 311 -12.19 -1.42 -12.26
C SER A 311 -12.39 -2.87 -12.72
N ILE A 312 -11.72 -3.80 -12.04
CA ILE A 312 -11.83 -5.23 -12.29
C ILE A 312 -13.06 -5.85 -11.62
N SER A 313 -13.59 -5.25 -10.57
CA SER A 313 -14.78 -5.74 -9.86
C SER A 313 -15.97 -5.91 -10.80
N ARG A 314 -16.10 -5.04 -11.80
CA ARG A 314 -17.17 -5.13 -12.83
C ARG A 314 -17.10 -6.44 -13.61
N PHE A 315 -15.89 -6.92 -13.91
CA PHE A 315 -15.70 -8.20 -14.63
C PHE A 315 -15.85 -9.41 -13.71
N LEU A 316 -15.43 -9.26 -12.45
CA LEU A 316 -15.49 -10.36 -11.47
C LEU A 316 -16.94 -10.67 -11.04
N ARG A 317 -17.83 -9.69 -10.97
CA ARG A 317 -19.27 -9.88 -10.67
C ARG A 317 -19.98 -10.81 -11.65
N HIS A 318 -19.57 -10.87 -12.89
CA HIS A 318 -20.17 -11.72 -13.92
C HIS A 318 -19.67 -13.16 -13.92
N ARG A 319 -18.69 -13.51 -13.05
CA ARG A 319 -18.14 -14.87 -12.94
C ARG A 319 -18.76 -15.70 -11.79
N GLN A 320 -19.61 -15.09 -10.99
CA GLN A 320 -20.38 -15.72 -9.91
C GLN A 320 -21.83 -15.96 -10.36
#